data_fe1070540125a0b106a86cc23e74235f
#
_entry.id   fe1070540125a0b106a86cc23e74235f
#
_cell.length_a   1.000
_cell.length_b   1.000
_cell.length_c   1.000
_cell.angle_alpha   90.00
_cell.angle_beta   90.00
_cell.angle_gamma   90.00
#
_symmetry.space_group_name_H-M   'P 1'
#
loop_
_entity.id
_entity.type
_entity.pdbx_description
1 polymer ?
#
loop_
_entity_poly.entity_id
_entity_poly.type
_entity_poly.pdbx_seq_one_letter_code
_entity_poly.pdbx_strand_id
1 'polypeptide(L)'
;MKAAVFHKPGQIQVDNVDDPGLIDPTDVILKVTSTAICGSDLHILSGAVPQAGNMIMGHEFMGIVEEVGKGVKKLKKGDRVVVPFPLSCGHCFFCNHGASPHCEQSNYKNYGPNGNLTDQKGGALFGYTDLYGGYSGGQAEYVRVPYADISPRIVPDKLSDDQALFLTDIFPTGWSAIDWAQLKGGETVAIFGSG
;
A
#
# COMPACT_ATOMS: atom_id res chain seq x y z
N MET A 1 -0.49 -10.76 -16.94
CA MET A 1 -1.37 -9.60 -16.71
C MET A 1 -0.75 -8.31 -17.25
N LYS A 2 -1.57 -7.26 -17.45
CA LYS A 2 -1.07 -5.90 -17.73
C LYS A 2 -0.81 -5.15 -16.44
N ALA A 3 0.30 -4.37 -16.40
CA ALA A 3 0.65 -3.52 -15.27
C ALA A 3 1.38 -2.26 -15.72
N ALA A 4 1.23 -1.16 -14.98
CA ALA A 4 2.05 0.03 -15.14
C ALA A 4 3.40 -0.20 -14.46
N VAL A 5 4.46 -0.28 -15.25
CA VAL A 5 5.81 -0.60 -14.80
C VAL A 5 6.71 0.62 -14.93
N PHE A 6 7.32 1.02 -13.81
CA PHE A 6 8.42 1.97 -13.81
C PHE A 6 9.69 1.24 -14.28
N HIS A 7 10.40 1.83 -15.25
CA HIS A 7 11.68 1.32 -15.76
C HIS A 7 12.86 2.17 -15.30
N LYS A 8 12.71 3.48 -15.40
CA LYS A 8 13.72 4.49 -15.01
C LYS A 8 13.05 5.87 -14.89
N PRO A 9 13.73 6.84 -14.33
CA PRO A 9 13.23 8.21 -14.32
C PRO A 9 12.74 8.67 -15.71
N GLY A 10 11.54 9.22 -15.73
CA GLY A 10 10.85 9.65 -16.94
C GLY A 10 10.15 8.53 -17.74
N GLN A 11 10.20 7.27 -17.30
CA GLN A 11 9.65 6.17 -18.07
C GLN A 11 8.80 5.21 -17.21
N ILE A 12 7.47 5.29 -17.38
CA ILE A 12 6.49 4.29 -16.95
C ILE A 12 5.77 3.80 -18.20
N GLN A 13 5.58 2.48 -18.33
CA GLN A 13 4.90 1.86 -19.47
C GLN A 13 3.93 0.80 -19.00
N VAL A 14 2.94 0.48 -19.83
CA VAL A 14 2.07 -0.67 -19.59
C VAL A 14 2.72 -1.90 -20.22
N ASP A 15 3.19 -2.80 -19.39
CA ASP A 15 3.84 -4.04 -19.80
C ASP A 15 2.96 -5.26 -19.53
N ASN A 16 3.22 -6.34 -20.25
CA ASN A 16 2.76 -7.66 -19.87
C ASN A 16 3.78 -8.27 -18.90
N VAL A 17 3.31 -8.58 -17.70
CA VAL A 17 4.10 -9.19 -16.62
C VAL A 17 3.43 -10.49 -16.17
N ASP A 18 4.15 -11.34 -15.46
CA ASP A 18 3.58 -12.57 -14.88
C ASP A 18 2.47 -12.23 -13.88
N ASP A 19 1.46 -13.08 -13.80
CA ASP A 19 0.40 -12.94 -12.81
C ASP A 19 0.97 -13.22 -11.41
N PRO A 20 0.54 -12.48 -10.37
CA PRO A 20 0.99 -12.76 -9.01
C PRO A 20 0.41 -14.08 -8.51
N GLY A 21 1.21 -14.85 -7.76
CA GLY A 21 0.76 -16.04 -7.05
C GLY A 21 0.78 -15.85 -5.54
N LEU A 22 0.07 -16.73 -4.82
CA LEU A 22 0.19 -16.84 -3.35
C LEU A 22 1.62 -17.34 -3.01
N ILE A 23 2.30 -16.62 -2.11
CA ILE A 23 3.64 -17.00 -1.63
C ILE A 23 3.53 -17.55 -0.22
N ASP A 24 2.79 -16.87 0.64
CA ASP A 24 2.57 -17.24 2.03
C ASP A 24 1.11 -17.65 2.29
N PRO A 25 0.87 -18.51 3.29
CA PRO A 25 -0.50 -18.90 3.66
C PRO A 25 -1.42 -17.74 4.05
N THR A 26 -0.86 -16.59 4.41
CA THR A 26 -1.59 -15.38 4.84
C THR A 26 -1.85 -14.39 3.71
N ASP A 27 -1.53 -14.75 2.47
CA ASP A 27 -1.72 -13.91 1.30
C ASP A 27 -3.13 -14.03 0.71
N VAL A 28 -3.54 -12.98 0.00
CA VAL A 28 -4.62 -13.07 -0.99
C VAL A 28 -4.14 -12.48 -2.32
N ILE A 29 -4.77 -12.91 -3.42
CA ILE A 29 -4.67 -12.24 -4.72
C ILE A 29 -5.94 -11.45 -4.93
N LEU A 30 -5.78 -10.18 -5.25
CA LEU A 30 -6.90 -9.32 -5.65
C LEU A 30 -6.93 -9.14 -7.15
N LYS A 31 -8.11 -9.23 -7.75
CA LYS A 31 -8.43 -8.65 -9.05
C LYS A 31 -8.73 -7.18 -8.81
N VAL A 32 -7.87 -6.30 -9.29
CA VAL A 32 -8.00 -4.85 -9.07
C VAL A 32 -9.20 -4.32 -9.87
N THR A 33 -10.07 -3.56 -9.21
CA THR A 33 -11.22 -2.89 -9.84
C THR A 33 -10.99 -1.40 -10.01
N SER A 34 -10.25 -0.79 -9.10
CA SER A 34 -9.91 0.63 -9.17
C SER A 34 -8.54 0.88 -8.53
N THR A 35 -7.82 1.82 -9.11
CA THR A 35 -6.53 2.31 -8.60
C THR A 35 -6.42 3.81 -8.86
N ALA A 36 -5.65 4.52 -8.03
CA ALA A 36 -5.38 5.94 -8.20
C ALA A 36 -3.89 6.19 -8.49
N ILE A 37 -3.61 7.39 -8.99
CA ILE A 37 -2.26 7.92 -9.16
C ILE A 37 -2.05 8.99 -8.09
N CYS A 38 -1.07 8.79 -7.23
CA CYS A 38 -0.68 9.72 -6.18
C CYS A 38 0.41 10.69 -6.68
N GLY A 39 0.51 11.85 -6.03
CA GLY A 39 1.63 12.76 -6.26
C GLY A 39 3.00 12.12 -6.00
N SER A 40 3.07 11.15 -5.07
CA SER A 40 4.30 10.41 -4.80
C SER A 40 4.76 9.49 -5.95
N ASP A 41 3.84 9.00 -6.79
CA ASP A 41 4.18 8.26 -8.01
C ASP A 41 4.96 9.17 -8.99
N LEU A 42 4.61 10.47 -9.03
CA LEU A 42 5.31 11.46 -9.86
C LEU A 42 6.72 11.74 -9.33
N HIS A 43 6.95 11.65 -8.03
CA HIS A 43 8.30 11.77 -7.45
C HIS A 43 9.19 10.58 -7.82
N ILE A 44 8.63 9.38 -7.90
CA ILE A 44 9.34 8.21 -8.41
C ILE A 44 9.62 8.39 -9.91
N LEU A 45 8.61 8.79 -10.70
CA LEU A 45 8.74 9.03 -12.13
C LEU A 45 9.81 10.08 -12.44
N SER A 46 9.88 11.17 -11.68
CA SER A 46 10.89 12.22 -11.87
C SER A 46 12.30 11.81 -11.40
N GLY A 47 12.43 10.73 -10.64
CA GLY A 47 13.67 10.28 -10.03
C GLY A 47 14.03 11.02 -8.74
N ALA A 48 13.13 11.85 -8.19
CA ALA A 48 13.30 12.50 -6.89
C ALA A 48 13.31 11.48 -5.74
N VAL A 49 12.55 10.39 -5.89
CA VAL A 49 12.62 9.20 -5.03
C VAL A 49 13.33 8.09 -5.80
N PRO A 50 14.50 7.62 -5.34
CA PRO A 50 15.30 6.66 -6.09
C PRO A 50 14.66 5.28 -6.14
N GLN A 51 14.69 4.68 -7.32
CA GLN A 51 14.31 3.28 -7.58
C GLN A 51 15.31 2.65 -8.56
N ALA A 52 15.82 1.48 -8.21
CA ALA A 52 16.84 0.77 -8.99
C ALA A 52 16.24 -0.44 -9.70
N GLY A 53 15.58 -0.23 -10.81
CA GLY A 53 15.03 -1.33 -11.61
C GLY A 53 13.51 -1.27 -11.76
N ASN A 54 12.98 -2.27 -12.45
CA ASN A 54 11.57 -2.35 -12.79
C ASN A 54 10.71 -2.56 -11.54
N MET A 55 9.60 -1.84 -11.47
CA MET A 55 8.65 -1.92 -10.36
C MET A 55 7.22 -1.71 -10.86
N ILE A 56 6.29 -2.55 -10.43
CA ILE A 56 4.86 -2.33 -10.67
C ILE A 56 4.39 -1.24 -9.72
N MET A 57 3.88 -0.15 -10.30
CA MET A 57 3.45 1.04 -9.60
C MET A 57 2.11 0.89 -8.89
N GLY A 58 1.78 1.86 -8.03
CA GLY A 58 0.44 2.06 -7.46
C GLY A 58 0.27 1.53 -6.05
N HIS A 59 0.14 2.45 -5.11
CA HIS A 59 -0.07 2.14 -3.69
C HIS A 59 -1.50 2.44 -3.23
N GLU A 60 -2.33 3.00 -4.09
CA GLU A 60 -3.74 3.27 -3.84
C GLU A 60 -4.60 2.37 -4.72
N PHE A 61 -5.14 1.28 -4.16
CA PHE A 61 -5.92 0.33 -4.93
C PHE A 61 -6.97 -0.39 -4.10
N MET A 62 -7.98 -0.88 -4.80
CA MET A 62 -9.01 -1.76 -4.28
C MET A 62 -9.35 -2.83 -5.31
N GLY A 63 -10.05 -3.87 -4.87
CA GLY A 63 -10.41 -4.94 -5.76
C GLY A 63 -11.27 -6.02 -5.10
N ILE A 64 -11.44 -7.10 -5.86
CA ILE A 64 -12.18 -8.28 -5.42
C ILE A 64 -11.18 -9.40 -5.14
N VAL A 65 -11.34 -10.06 -4.00
CA VAL A 65 -10.51 -11.21 -3.62
C VAL A 65 -10.75 -12.36 -4.61
N GLU A 66 -9.71 -12.75 -5.35
CA GLU A 66 -9.74 -13.82 -6.35
C GLU A 66 -9.21 -15.15 -5.79
N GLU A 67 -8.10 -15.10 -5.05
CA GLU A 67 -7.51 -16.26 -4.40
C GLU A 67 -7.22 -15.97 -2.93
N VAL A 68 -7.30 -17.01 -2.09
CA VAL A 68 -7.15 -16.91 -0.64
C VAL A 68 -6.19 -17.97 -0.13
N GLY A 69 -5.15 -17.53 0.58
CA GLY A 69 -4.20 -18.41 1.25
C GLY A 69 -4.84 -19.20 2.41
N LYS A 70 -4.33 -20.39 2.69
CA LYS A 70 -4.88 -21.33 3.68
C LYS A 70 -4.93 -20.78 5.11
N GLY A 71 -4.13 -19.77 5.42
CA GLY A 71 -4.03 -19.13 6.74
C GLY A 71 -4.95 -17.94 6.93
N VAL A 72 -5.55 -17.42 5.86
CA VAL A 72 -6.45 -16.26 5.90
C VAL A 72 -7.79 -16.68 6.54
N LYS A 73 -8.30 -15.88 7.47
CA LYS A 73 -9.50 -16.15 8.26
C LYS A 73 -10.59 -15.11 8.09
N LYS A 74 -10.25 -13.88 7.73
CA LYS A 74 -11.18 -12.74 7.69
C LYS A 74 -11.72 -12.43 6.30
N LEU A 75 -11.06 -12.94 5.27
CA LEU A 75 -11.42 -12.70 3.87
C LEU A 75 -11.75 -14.01 3.16
N LYS A 76 -12.63 -13.94 2.17
CA LYS A 76 -12.98 -15.03 1.28
C LYS A 76 -13.04 -14.55 -0.17
N LYS A 77 -12.94 -15.48 -1.12
CA LYS A 77 -13.13 -15.18 -2.56
C LYS A 77 -14.45 -14.45 -2.78
N GLY A 78 -14.39 -13.38 -3.55
CA GLY A 78 -15.52 -12.51 -3.88
C GLY A 78 -15.70 -11.32 -2.93
N ASP A 79 -14.98 -11.24 -1.82
CA ASP A 79 -15.02 -10.05 -0.97
C ASP A 79 -14.43 -8.85 -1.71
N ARG A 80 -15.13 -7.71 -1.66
CA ARG A 80 -14.66 -6.43 -2.20
C ARG A 80 -13.93 -5.66 -1.11
N VAL A 81 -12.66 -5.34 -1.32
CA VAL A 81 -11.79 -4.76 -0.30
C VAL A 81 -11.02 -3.54 -0.81
N VAL A 82 -10.81 -2.57 0.09
CA VAL A 82 -9.76 -1.55 -0.04
C VAL A 82 -8.51 -2.03 0.69
N VAL A 83 -7.34 -1.68 0.16
CA VAL A 83 -6.05 -2.05 0.75
C VAL A 83 -5.27 -0.79 1.08
N PRO A 84 -5.09 -0.46 2.38
CA PRO A 84 -4.20 0.61 2.79
C PRO A 84 -2.78 0.39 2.29
N PHE A 85 -2.12 1.46 1.87
CA PHE A 85 -0.78 1.39 1.26
C PHE A 85 0.33 0.80 2.14
N PRO A 86 0.33 0.94 3.50
CA PRO A 86 1.34 0.32 4.35
C PRO A 86 1.04 -1.16 4.60
N LEU A 87 2.09 -1.97 4.51
CA LEU A 87 2.02 -3.38 4.90
C LEU A 87 2.34 -3.54 6.39
N SER A 88 1.54 -4.32 7.10
CA SER A 88 1.76 -4.62 8.51
C SER A 88 1.44 -6.07 8.85
N CYS A 89 2.28 -6.69 9.68
CA CYS A 89 2.11 -8.08 10.09
C CYS A 89 1.09 -8.28 11.23
N GLY A 90 0.77 -7.23 11.97
CA GLY A 90 -0.21 -7.24 13.06
C GLY A 90 0.29 -7.78 14.41
N HIS A 91 1.56 -8.24 14.53
CA HIS A 91 2.05 -8.90 15.74
C HIS A 91 3.45 -8.49 16.21
N CYS A 92 4.21 -7.72 15.42
CA CYS A 92 5.51 -7.22 15.85
C CYS A 92 5.38 -6.09 16.90
N PHE A 93 6.49 -5.65 17.44
CA PHE A 93 6.52 -4.57 18.45
C PHE A 93 5.73 -3.34 17.98
N PHE A 94 6.05 -2.80 16.82
CA PHE A 94 5.40 -1.60 16.29
C PHE A 94 3.92 -1.80 16.02
N CYS A 95 3.53 -2.93 15.44
CA CYS A 95 2.11 -3.23 15.19
C CYS A 95 1.30 -3.29 16.49
N ASN A 96 1.85 -3.88 17.54
CA ASN A 96 1.20 -3.99 18.85
C ASN A 96 1.15 -2.66 19.64
N HIS A 97 1.94 -1.66 19.23
CA HIS A 97 1.98 -0.34 19.87
C HIS A 97 1.34 0.76 19.02
N GLY A 98 0.49 0.40 18.05
CA GLY A 98 -0.22 1.37 17.23
C GLY A 98 0.63 2.08 16.17
N ALA A 99 1.87 1.63 15.95
CA ALA A 99 2.80 2.19 14.97
C ALA A 99 3.00 1.25 13.77
N SER A 100 1.91 0.68 13.25
CA SER A 100 1.92 -0.29 12.15
C SER A 100 2.65 0.17 10.87
N PRO A 101 2.73 1.47 10.52
CA PRO A 101 3.56 1.93 9.41
C PRO A 101 5.06 1.69 9.59
N HIS A 102 5.51 1.36 10.81
CA HIS A 102 6.89 1.00 11.13
C HIS A 102 7.07 -0.52 11.31
N CYS A 103 6.22 -1.33 10.69
CA CYS A 103 6.26 -2.78 10.80
C CYS A 103 7.62 -3.36 10.38
N GLU A 104 8.35 -3.92 11.34
CA GLU A 104 9.68 -4.50 11.11
C GLU A 104 9.66 -5.80 10.29
N GLN A 105 8.54 -6.54 10.31
CA GLN A 105 8.43 -7.80 9.57
C GLN A 105 8.14 -7.57 8.08
N SER A 106 7.44 -6.48 7.72
CA SER A 106 7.10 -6.21 6.32
C SER A 106 8.30 -5.71 5.51
N ASN A 107 9.26 -5.03 6.14
CA ASN A 107 10.45 -4.45 5.50
C ASN A 107 11.76 -4.83 6.21
N TYR A 108 11.87 -6.10 6.63
CA TYR A 108 12.99 -6.59 7.44
C TYR A 108 14.37 -6.40 6.79
N LYS A 109 14.46 -6.36 5.46
CA LYS A 109 15.73 -6.16 4.72
C LYS A 109 16.34 -4.78 4.94
N ASN A 110 15.55 -3.81 5.35
CA ASN A 110 15.98 -2.44 5.59
C ASN A 110 16.25 -2.12 7.07
N TYR A 111 16.02 -3.10 7.96
CA TYR A 111 16.58 -3.04 9.31
C TYR A 111 18.05 -3.41 9.21
N GLY A 112 18.93 -2.52 9.68
CA GLY A 112 20.37 -2.78 9.69
C GLY A 112 20.70 -4.10 10.40
N PRO A 113 21.90 -4.64 10.18
CA PRO A 113 22.29 -5.99 10.61
C PRO A 113 22.17 -6.23 12.13
N ASN A 114 22.00 -5.18 12.91
CA ASN A 114 21.88 -5.23 14.38
C ASN A 114 20.47 -4.86 14.88
N GLY A 115 19.47 -4.71 13.99
CA GLY A 115 18.14 -4.25 14.37
C GLY A 115 18.13 -2.83 14.95
N ASN A 116 19.09 -2.00 14.58
CA ASN A 116 19.28 -0.67 15.15
C ASN A 116 18.22 0.28 14.61
N LEU A 117 17.45 0.91 15.50
CA LEU A 117 16.36 1.85 15.15
C LEU A 117 16.84 3.04 14.32
N THR A 118 18.13 3.39 14.37
CA THR A 118 18.72 4.49 13.60
C THR A 118 18.84 4.19 12.11
N ASP A 119 18.84 2.90 11.71
CA ASP A 119 18.91 2.47 10.31
C ASP A 119 17.52 2.12 9.75
N GLN A 120 16.48 2.34 10.54
CA GLN A 120 15.12 1.99 10.20
C GLN A 120 14.55 2.94 9.15
N LYS A 121 14.06 2.38 8.04
CA LYS A 121 13.45 3.12 6.93
C LYS A 121 11.92 3.04 6.88
N GLY A 122 11.30 2.57 7.96
CA GLY A 122 9.86 2.33 8.05
C GLY A 122 9.45 0.93 7.59
N GLY A 123 8.17 0.63 7.67
CA GLY A 123 7.59 -0.60 7.14
C GLY A 123 7.54 -0.62 5.61
N ALA A 124 7.06 -1.71 5.04
CA ALA A 124 6.90 -1.81 3.60
C ALA A 124 5.66 -1.07 3.10
N LEU A 125 5.73 -0.65 1.84
CA LEU A 125 4.64 -0.02 1.09
C LEU A 125 4.38 -0.79 -0.20
N PHE A 126 3.13 -0.86 -0.65
CA PHE A 126 2.78 -1.36 -1.96
C PHE A 126 3.22 -0.38 -3.05
N GLY A 127 3.62 -0.89 -4.21
CA GLY A 127 3.88 -0.08 -5.40
C GLY A 127 4.80 1.11 -5.18
N TYR A 128 5.73 0.96 -4.23
CA TYR A 128 6.71 1.96 -3.87
C TYR A 128 8.13 1.39 -3.97
N THR A 129 9.16 2.20 -3.77
CA THR A 129 10.54 1.82 -4.05
C THR A 129 11.07 0.68 -3.20
N ASP A 130 12.20 0.08 -3.62
CA ASP A 130 12.92 -0.98 -2.89
C ASP A 130 13.32 -0.57 -1.46
N LEU A 131 13.43 0.74 -1.19
CA LEU A 131 13.63 1.27 0.15
C LEU A 131 12.49 0.90 1.12
N TYR A 132 11.31 0.65 0.57
CA TYR A 132 10.10 0.29 1.31
C TYR A 132 9.65 -1.13 0.99
N GLY A 133 10.62 -2.04 0.76
CA GLY A 133 10.39 -3.47 0.64
C GLY A 133 10.16 -3.98 -0.78
N GLY A 134 9.94 -3.10 -1.77
CA GLY A 134 9.82 -3.47 -3.19
C GLY A 134 8.60 -4.33 -3.52
N TYR A 135 7.51 -4.19 -2.80
CA TYR A 135 6.26 -4.91 -3.10
C TYR A 135 5.58 -4.33 -4.34
N SER A 136 5.07 -5.20 -5.20
CA SER A 136 4.29 -4.80 -6.38
C SER A 136 3.04 -4.02 -5.97
N GLY A 137 2.70 -3.02 -6.78
CA GLY A 137 1.53 -2.18 -6.58
C GLY A 137 0.29 -2.64 -7.32
N GLY A 138 -0.78 -1.89 -7.15
CA GLY A 138 -2.10 -2.17 -7.72
C GLY A 138 -2.43 -1.41 -9.00
N GLN A 139 -1.48 -0.70 -9.63
CA GLN A 139 -1.66 -0.23 -11.02
C GLN A 139 -1.43 -1.40 -11.99
N ALA A 140 -2.18 -2.49 -11.76
CA ALA A 140 -2.12 -3.77 -12.46
C ALA A 140 -3.48 -4.44 -12.44
N GLU A 141 -3.68 -5.47 -13.28
CA GLU A 141 -4.93 -6.24 -13.28
C GLU A 141 -5.10 -7.08 -12.01
N TYR A 142 -3.99 -7.56 -11.44
CA TYR A 142 -3.97 -8.35 -10.20
C TYR A 142 -2.82 -7.91 -9.29
N VAL A 143 -3.00 -8.08 -7.99
CA VAL A 143 -1.98 -7.78 -6.98
C VAL A 143 -2.02 -8.79 -5.84
N ARG A 144 -0.84 -9.21 -5.38
CA ARG A 144 -0.69 -10.03 -4.17
C ARG A 144 -0.71 -9.12 -2.94
N VAL A 145 -1.53 -9.45 -1.96
CA VAL A 145 -1.63 -8.75 -0.68
C VAL A 145 -1.22 -9.68 0.46
N PRO A 146 -0.01 -9.50 1.02
CA PRO A 146 0.42 -10.24 2.21
C PRO A 146 -0.30 -9.77 3.47
N TYR A 147 -0.26 -10.62 4.51
CA TYR A 147 -0.89 -10.32 5.81
C TYR A 147 -2.37 -9.92 5.67
N ALA A 148 -3.11 -10.63 4.83
CA ALA A 148 -4.44 -10.23 4.36
C ALA A 148 -5.50 -10.07 5.48
N ASP A 149 -5.32 -10.69 6.63
CA ASP A 149 -6.21 -10.50 7.78
C ASP A 149 -5.99 -9.19 8.56
N ILE A 150 -4.95 -8.40 8.21
CA ILE A 150 -4.54 -7.23 9.00
C ILE A 150 -4.98 -5.92 8.37
N SER A 151 -4.52 -5.62 7.17
CA SER A 151 -4.70 -4.30 6.55
C SER A 151 -5.95 -4.16 5.68
N PRO A 152 -6.30 -5.10 4.80
CA PRO A 152 -7.50 -4.97 3.95
C PRO A 152 -8.78 -4.77 4.75
N ARG A 153 -9.71 -3.99 4.19
CA ARG A 153 -11.03 -3.74 4.78
C ARG A 153 -12.11 -4.03 3.76
N ILE A 154 -13.10 -4.83 4.17
CA ILE A 154 -14.28 -5.10 3.34
C ILE A 154 -15.06 -3.81 3.15
N VAL A 155 -15.37 -3.50 1.90
CA VAL A 155 -16.12 -2.31 1.51
C VAL A 155 -17.62 -2.61 1.62
N PRO A 156 -18.40 -1.80 2.37
CA PRO A 156 -19.85 -1.92 2.38
C PRO A 156 -20.45 -1.73 0.99
N ASP A 157 -21.48 -2.50 0.64
CA ASP A 157 -22.13 -2.46 -0.69
C ASP A 157 -22.68 -1.09 -1.08
N LYS A 158 -23.05 -0.26 -0.08
CA LYS A 158 -23.54 1.10 -0.29
C LYS A 158 -22.52 2.12 -0.80
N LEU A 159 -21.23 1.79 -0.71
CA LEU A 159 -20.15 2.66 -1.22
C LEU A 159 -19.75 2.19 -2.61
N SER A 160 -19.65 3.13 -3.55
CA SER A 160 -19.04 2.84 -4.86
C SER A 160 -17.53 2.69 -4.75
N ASP A 161 -16.87 2.16 -5.78
CA ASP A 161 -15.42 2.09 -5.84
C ASP A 161 -14.79 3.48 -5.78
N ASP A 162 -15.37 4.47 -6.49
CA ASP A 162 -14.90 5.86 -6.47
C ASP A 162 -14.96 6.51 -5.08
N GLN A 163 -15.90 6.11 -4.24
CA GLN A 163 -15.99 6.58 -2.86
C GLN A 163 -15.03 5.84 -1.92
N ALA A 164 -14.87 4.53 -2.14
CA ALA A 164 -14.09 3.68 -1.26
C ALA A 164 -12.58 3.79 -1.52
N LEU A 165 -12.16 4.02 -2.76
CA LEU A 165 -10.74 4.07 -3.16
C LEU A 165 -9.93 5.06 -2.32
N PHE A 166 -10.49 6.22 -1.98
CA PHE A 166 -9.80 7.24 -1.18
C PHE A 166 -9.43 6.79 0.25
N LEU A 167 -10.04 5.70 0.73
CA LEU A 167 -9.70 5.11 2.03
C LEU A 167 -8.35 4.36 2.01
N THR A 168 -7.75 4.18 0.83
CA THR A 168 -6.47 3.48 0.68
C THR A 168 -5.28 4.32 1.09
N ASP A 169 -5.31 5.64 0.85
CA ASP A 169 -4.26 6.60 1.23
C ASP A 169 -4.80 7.99 1.55
N ILE A 170 -5.30 8.73 0.55
CA ILE A 170 -5.46 10.20 0.64
C ILE A 170 -6.34 10.63 1.81
N PHE A 171 -7.42 9.91 2.08
CA PHE A 171 -8.31 10.24 3.19
C PHE A 171 -7.64 10.01 4.56
N PRO A 172 -7.07 8.81 4.88
CA PRO A 172 -6.37 8.61 6.15
C PRO A 172 -5.12 9.49 6.30
N THR A 173 -4.42 9.80 5.22
CA THR A 173 -3.27 10.73 5.22
C THR A 173 -3.71 12.14 5.61
N GLY A 174 -4.75 12.68 4.98
CA GLY A 174 -5.33 13.98 5.37
C GLY A 174 -5.92 13.97 6.77
N TRP A 175 -6.60 12.90 7.17
CA TRP A 175 -7.14 12.74 8.52
C TRP A 175 -6.04 12.74 9.58
N SER A 176 -4.92 12.08 9.32
CA SER A 176 -3.77 12.02 10.25
C SER A 176 -3.22 13.41 10.57
N ALA A 177 -3.20 14.33 9.59
CA ALA A 177 -2.76 15.71 9.82
C ALA A 177 -3.70 16.44 10.79
N ILE A 178 -5.02 16.25 10.66
CA ILE A 178 -6.03 16.82 11.55
C ILE A 178 -5.94 16.24 12.95
N ASP A 179 -5.77 14.91 13.04
CA ASP A 179 -5.66 14.19 14.31
C ASP A 179 -4.38 14.60 15.08
N TRP A 180 -3.25 14.66 14.42
CA TRP A 180 -1.98 15.08 15.03
C TRP A 180 -1.99 16.55 15.46
N ALA A 181 -2.67 17.43 14.71
CA ALA A 181 -2.86 18.81 15.09
C ALA A 181 -3.92 18.98 16.21
N GLN A 182 -4.63 17.90 16.57
CA GLN A 182 -5.71 17.91 17.57
C GLN A 182 -6.78 18.96 17.30
N LEU A 183 -7.11 19.17 16.03
CA LEU A 183 -8.09 20.18 15.60
C LEU A 183 -9.48 19.89 16.12
N LYS A 184 -10.17 20.95 16.54
CA LYS A 184 -11.54 20.92 17.05
C LYS A 184 -12.48 21.66 16.10
N GLY A 185 -13.76 21.35 16.19
CA GLY A 185 -14.77 22.05 15.40
C GLY A 185 -14.77 23.56 15.65
N GLY A 186 -14.80 24.36 14.57
CA GLY A 186 -14.79 25.83 14.62
C GLY A 186 -13.41 26.50 14.56
N GLU A 187 -12.32 25.72 14.54
CA GLU A 187 -10.96 26.26 14.37
C GLU A 187 -10.67 26.60 12.90
N THR A 188 -9.76 27.55 12.70
CA THR A 188 -9.31 27.96 11.36
C THR A 188 -8.01 27.24 11.03
N VAL A 189 -7.95 26.63 9.85
CA VAL A 189 -6.78 25.92 9.35
C VAL A 189 -6.21 26.62 8.12
N ALA A 190 -4.89 26.83 8.10
CA ALA A 190 -4.17 27.30 6.92
C ALA A 190 -3.37 26.13 6.32
N ILE A 191 -3.58 25.89 5.03
CA ILE A 191 -2.86 24.83 4.28
C ILE A 191 -1.93 25.50 3.29
N PHE A 192 -0.63 25.20 3.40
CA PHE A 192 0.40 25.71 2.49
C PHE A 192 0.73 24.63 1.46
N GLY A 193 0.40 24.90 0.20
CA GLY A 193 0.54 23.96 -0.90
C GLY A 193 -0.63 22.97 -0.96
N SER A 194 -1.33 22.96 -2.06
CA SER A 194 -2.52 22.11 -2.26
C SER A 194 -2.38 21.16 -3.46
N GLY A 195 -1.17 20.92 -3.89
CA GLY A 195 -0.82 19.95 -4.94
C GLY A 195 -0.81 20.49 -6.33
#